data_8fded6850e34ff47ce4820eda386a908
#
_entry.id   8fded6850e34ff47ce4820eda386a908
#
_cell.length_a   1.000
_cell.length_b   1.000
_cell.length_c   1.000
_cell.angle_alpha   90.00
_cell.angle_beta   90.00
_cell.angle_gamma   90.00
#
_symmetry.space_group_name_H-M   'P 1'
#
loop_
_entity.id
_entity.type
_entity.pdbx_description
1 polymer ?
#
loop_
_entity_poly.entity_id
_entity_poly.type
_entity_poly.pdbx_seq_one_letter_code
_entity_poly.pdbx_strand_id
1 'polypeptide(L)'
;MVKGIIGKKVGMTQLFDESGKVIPVTVLEAGPCTVVQKKTVESDGYQAVQLGFGEVSAKKVNKAAAGHFKKANVAPKKTLREFRLEDVSAMNVGDVLKADVFAAGDKVDVVGVSKGKGYQGVIKRYGQHRLRESHGTGPVARHAGSNGSTSTPSRVFPGKRLPGHMGFVRVTVQNLTVVKVDTENNLIAVKGAVPGSKGTIVTLANSVKA
;
A
#
# COMPACT_ATOMS: atom_id res chain seq x y z
N MET A 1 9.45 -19.11 -0.84
CA MET A 1 9.15 -18.57 0.51
C MET A 1 8.50 -17.21 0.34
N VAL A 2 7.31 -17.00 0.88
CA VAL A 2 6.63 -15.70 0.79
C VAL A 2 7.36 -14.71 1.70
N LYS A 3 7.84 -13.61 1.11
CA LYS A 3 8.55 -12.55 1.82
C LYS A 3 7.61 -11.35 2.00
N GLY A 4 7.74 -10.61 3.10
CA GLY A 4 6.95 -9.41 3.33
C GLY A 4 7.67 -8.45 4.26
N ILE A 5 7.60 -7.14 3.98
CA ILE A 5 8.18 -6.09 4.81
C ILE A 5 7.33 -4.82 4.79
N ILE A 6 7.43 -4.03 5.85
CA ILE A 6 6.83 -2.70 5.90
C ILE A 6 7.88 -1.68 5.47
N GLY A 7 7.48 -0.76 4.61
CA GLY A 7 8.34 0.33 4.19
C GLY A 7 7.64 1.68 4.22
N LYS A 8 8.43 2.74 4.03
CA LYS A 8 7.97 4.11 3.94
C LYS A 8 8.44 4.70 2.61
N LYS A 9 7.52 5.33 1.88
CA LYS A 9 7.84 5.97 0.61
C LYS A 9 8.69 7.22 0.84
N VAL A 10 9.94 7.20 0.39
CA VAL A 10 10.85 8.36 0.45
C VAL A 10 10.57 9.33 -0.69
N GLY A 11 10.48 8.82 -1.93
CA GLY A 11 10.24 9.65 -3.10
C GLY A 11 10.39 8.88 -4.39
N MET A 12 10.44 9.60 -5.50
CA MET A 12 10.74 9.05 -6.82
C MET A 12 11.97 9.72 -7.39
N THR A 13 12.77 8.95 -8.11
CA THR A 13 13.94 9.38 -8.85
C THR A 13 14.09 8.54 -10.11
N GLN A 14 15.18 8.70 -10.81
CA GLN A 14 15.54 7.87 -11.96
C GLN A 14 16.92 7.27 -11.75
N LEU A 15 17.10 6.08 -12.26
CA LEU A 15 18.37 5.38 -12.36
C LEU A 15 18.66 5.13 -13.83
N PHE A 16 19.93 5.01 -14.17
CA PHE A 16 20.37 4.65 -15.52
C PHE A 16 20.83 3.21 -15.52
N ASP A 17 20.41 2.47 -16.52
CA ASP A 17 20.90 1.14 -16.79
C ASP A 17 22.28 1.21 -17.47
N GLU A 18 23.00 0.10 -17.55
CA GLU A 18 24.30 -0.01 -18.22
C GLU A 18 24.25 0.41 -19.71
N SER A 19 23.09 0.23 -20.34
CA SER A 19 22.82 0.70 -21.71
C SER A 19 22.49 2.20 -21.82
N GLY A 20 22.52 2.97 -20.72
CA GLY A 20 22.12 4.39 -20.67
C GLY A 20 20.62 4.63 -20.65
N LYS A 21 19.79 3.59 -20.57
CA LYS A 21 18.32 3.71 -20.52
C LYS A 21 17.86 4.21 -19.15
N VAL A 22 16.98 5.20 -19.14
CA VAL A 22 16.37 5.73 -17.92
C VAL A 22 15.34 4.76 -17.34
N ILE A 23 15.50 4.41 -16.07
CA ILE A 23 14.55 3.61 -15.30
C ILE A 23 13.94 4.50 -14.21
N PRO A 24 12.63 4.87 -14.31
CA PRO A 24 11.97 5.59 -13.23
C PRO A 24 11.77 4.67 -12.03
N VAL A 25 12.18 5.12 -10.86
CA VAL A 25 12.10 4.31 -9.63
C VAL A 25 11.46 5.09 -8.49
N THR A 26 10.77 4.35 -7.63
CA THR A 26 10.36 4.82 -6.31
C THR A 26 11.32 4.25 -5.27
N VAL A 27 11.86 5.13 -4.45
CA VAL A 27 12.73 4.74 -3.31
C VAL A 27 11.84 4.55 -2.08
N LEU A 28 11.99 3.39 -1.46
CA LEU A 28 11.30 2.97 -0.26
C LEU A 28 12.32 2.69 0.84
N GLU A 29 12.11 3.25 2.02
CA GLU A 29 12.81 2.88 3.25
C GLU A 29 12.14 1.61 3.77
N ALA A 30 12.77 0.44 3.61
CA ALA A 30 12.22 -0.88 3.90
C ALA A 30 12.89 -1.48 5.14
N GLY A 31 12.29 -1.31 6.28
CA GLY A 31 12.84 -1.74 7.57
C GLY A 31 13.66 -0.65 8.29
N PRO A 32 14.29 -0.98 9.43
CA PRO A 32 14.20 -2.28 10.11
C PRO A 32 12.79 -2.56 10.66
N CYS A 33 12.29 -3.78 10.42
CA CYS A 33 11.01 -4.24 10.93
C CYS A 33 11.25 -5.33 11.98
N THR A 34 10.64 -5.19 13.15
CA THR A 34 10.76 -6.18 14.22
C THR A 34 9.55 -7.09 14.25
N VAL A 35 9.75 -8.38 14.40
CA VAL A 35 8.68 -9.36 14.61
C VAL A 35 8.12 -9.18 16.02
N VAL A 36 6.83 -8.79 16.09
CA VAL A 36 6.13 -8.54 17.35
C VAL A 36 5.30 -9.73 17.80
N GLN A 37 4.68 -10.43 16.84
CA GLN A 37 3.87 -11.60 17.15
C GLN A 37 3.98 -12.63 16.02
N LYS A 38 4.00 -13.89 16.39
CA LYS A 38 3.88 -15.03 15.49
C LYS A 38 2.52 -15.68 15.74
N LYS A 39 1.77 -15.91 14.68
CA LYS A 39 0.47 -16.59 14.71
C LYS A 39 0.63 -17.96 14.09
N THR A 40 0.07 -18.96 14.75
CA THR A 40 0.10 -20.36 14.32
C THR A 40 -1.31 -20.90 14.14
N VAL A 41 -1.45 -21.96 13.37
CA VAL A 41 -2.77 -22.60 13.15
C VAL A 41 -3.40 -23.07 14.45
N GLU A 42 -2.59 -23.55 15.40
CA GLU A 42 -3.07 -24.07 16.69
C GLU A 42 -3.66 -22.99 17.60
N SER A 43 -3.02 -21.79 17.64
CA SER A 43 -3.44 -20.70 18.53
C SER A 43 -4.43 -19.72 17.88
N ASP A 44 -4.25 -19.41 16.59
CA ASP A 44 -4.96 -18.33 15.90
C ASP A 44 -5.78 -18.82 14.70
N GLY A 45 -5.66 -20.09 14.31
CA GLY A 45 -6.36 -20.67 13.16
C GLY A 45 -5.72 -20.38 11.81
N TYR A 46 -4.61 -19.62 11.76
CA TYR A 46 -3.87 -19.32 10.52
C TYR A 46 -2.41 -18.96 10.82
N GLN A 47 -1.58 -19.07 9.80
CA GLN A 47 -0.17 -18.70 9.91
C GLN A 47 0.07 -17.26 9.44
N ALA A 48 0.67 -16.46 10.31
CA ALA A 48 1.06 -15.09 10.00
C ALA A 48 2.16 -14.58 10.94
N VAL A 49 2.85 -13.54 10.49
CA VAL A 49 3.81 -12.79 11.30
C VAL A 49 3.39 -11.34 11.36
N GLN A 50 3.30 -10.79 12.56
CA GLN A 50 3.04 -9.37 12.76
C GLN A 50 4.38 -8.63 12.88
N LEU A 51 4.61 -7.72 11.94
CA LEU A 51 5.80 -6.86 11.89
C LEU A 51 5.49 -5.48 12.45
N GLY A 52 6.45 -4.94 13.20
CA GLY A 52 6.43 -3.58 13.72
C GLY A 52 7.45 -2.70 13.01
N PHE A 53 7.04 -1.51 12.55
CA PHE A 53 7.88 -0.54 11.85
C PHE A 53 7.80 0.85 12.46
N GLY A 54 8.93 1.55 12.48
CA GLY A 54 9.05 2.91 12.98
C GLY A 54 9.00 2.96 14.53
N GLU A 55 9.90 3.70 15.12
CA GLU A 55 9.97 3.85 16.56
C GLU A 55 8.94 4.85 17.07
N VAL A 56 8.46 4.63 18.28
CA VAL A 56 7.56 5.53 18.98
C VAL A 56 7.94 5.60 20.44
N SER A 57 7.88 6.80 21.03
CA SER A 57 8.12 6.96 22.46
C SER A 57 7.06 6.23 23.27
N ALA A 58 7.46 5.53 24.32
CA ALA A 58 6.56 4.80 25.23
C ALA A 58 5.44 5.69 25.81
N LYS A 59 5.67 6.99 25.98
CA LYS A 59 4.67 7.96 26.45
C LYS A 59 3.51 8.17 25.48
N LYS A 60 3.69 7.85 24.17
CA LYS A 60 2.68 8.00 23.13
C LYS A 60 1.91 6.71 22.84
N VAL A 61 2.16 5.65 23.58
CA VAL A 61 1.53 4.35 23.41
C VAL A 61 0.51 4.13 24.51
N ASN A 62 -0.69 3.69 24.18
CA ASN A 62 -1.72 3.37 25.18
C ASN A 62 -1.36 2.09 25.95
N LYS A 63 -1.99 1.89 27.13
CA LYS A 63 -1.69 0.75 28.03
C LYS A 63 -1.90 -0.62 27.33
N ALA A 64 -2.92 -0.76 26.50
CA ALA A 64 -3.21 -2.00 25.77
C ALA A 64 -2.08 -2.35 24.79
N ALA A 65 -1.67 -1.40 23.94
CA ALA A 65 -0.57 -1.60 23.00
C ALA A 65 0.78 -1.79 23.73
N ALA A 66 1.01 -1.07 24.81
CA ALA A 66 2.21 -1.26 25.64
C ALA A 66 2.29 -2.67 26.21
N GLY A 67 1.14 -3.24 26.67
CA GLY A 67 1.06 -4.63 27.11
C GLY A 67 1.39 -5.63 26.00
N HIS A 68 0.94 -5.36 24.78
CA HIS A 68 1.24 -6.20 23.59
C HIS A 68 2.75 -6.23 23.30
N PHE A 69 3.42 -5.07 23.24
CA PHE A 69 4.87 -4.99 23.04
C PHE A 69 5.66 -5.59 24.19
N LYS A 70 5.18 -5.41 25.46
CA LYS A 70 5.82 -5.99 26.64
C LYS A 70 5.78 -7.53 26.62
N LYS A 71 4.64 -8.13 26.17
CA LYS A 71 4.54 -9.58 25.98
C LYS A 71 5.55 -10.13 24.99
N ALA A 72 5.84 -9.35 23.94
CA ALA A 72 6.81 -9.68 22.91
C ALA A 72 8.26 -9.33 23.31
N ASN A 73 8.46 -8.64 24.42
CA ASN A 73 9.75 -8.05 24.85
C ASN A 73 10.41 -7.19 23.76
N VAL A 74 9.60 -6.39 23.06
CA VAL A 74 10.00 -5.54 21.92
C VAL A 74 9.71 -4.08 22.24
N ALA A 75 10.58 -3.16 21.83
CA ALA A 75 10.34 -1.73 21.93
C ALA A 75 9.08 -1.32 21.13
N PRO A 76 8.29 -0.34 21.62
CA PRO A 76 7.08 0.09 20.94
C PRO A 76 7.33 0.56 19.52
N LYS A 77 6.52 0.08 18.57
CA LYS A 77 6.57 0.44 17.16
C LYS A 77 5.32 1.22 16.74
N LYS A 78 5.50 2.16 15.82
CA LYS A 78 4.42 3.06 15.36
C LYS A 78 3.38 2.36 14.52
N THR A 79 3.81 1.44 13.66
CA THR A 79 2.94 0.76 12.68
C THR A 79 3.09 -0.74 12.81
N LEU A 80 1.98 -1.43 12.97
CA LEU A 80 1.91 -2.89 12.96
C LEU A 80 1.17 -3.35 11.71
N ARG A 81 1.69 -4.40 11.04
CA ARG A 81 1.04 -5.07 9.92
C ARG A 81 1.30 -6.56 9.98
N GLU A 82 0.29 -7.34 9.59
CA GLU A 82 0.40 -8.78 9.50
C GLU A 82 0.68 -9.19 8.06
N PHE A 83 1.56 -10.18 7.94
CA PHE A 83 1.87 -10.86 6.69
C PHE A 83 1.53 -12.34 6.86
N ARG A 84 0.60 -12.83 6.05
CA ARG A 84 0.30 -14.26 5.97
C ARG A 84 1.41 -14.94 5.20
N LEU A 85 2.00 -15.94 5.81
CA LEU A 85 3.11 -16.73 5.26
C LEU A 85 2.70 -18.19 5.27
N GLU A 86 3.24 -18.96 4.34
CA GLU A 86 3.02 -20.41 4.28
C GLU A 86 3.77 -21.12 5.40
N ASP A 87 4.94 -20.62 5.77
CA ASP A 87 5.75 -21.13 6.86
C ASP A 87 6.28 -19.99 7.72
N VAL A 88 6.00 -20.06 8.99
CA VAL A 88 6.42 -19.09 10.02
C VAL A 88 7.47 -19.71 10.99
N SER A 89 7.90 -20.97 10.77
CA SER A 89 8.80 -21.68 11.69
C SER A 89 10.15 -20.99 11.84
N ALA A 90 10.68 -20.47 10.74
CA ALA A 90 11.99 -19.81 10.68
C ALA A 90 12.06 -18.43 11.35
N MET A 91 10.90 -17.84 11.71
CA MET A 91 10.85 -16.50 12.30
C MET A 91 10.53 -16.58 13.79
N ASN A 92 11.28 -15.84 14.60
CA ASN A 92 11.05 -15.73 16.04
C ASN A 92 10.62 -14.31 16.42
N VAL A 93 9.88 -14.21 17.53
CA VAL A 93 9.51 -12.90 18.09
C VAL A 93 10.79 -12.19 18.54
N GLY A 94 10.93 -10.93 18.13
CA GLY A 94 12.14 -10.13 18.35
C GLY A 94 13.09 -10.06 17.17
N ASP A 95 12.96 -10.95 16.17
CA ASP A 95 13.81 -10.92 14.97
C ASP A 95 13.62 -9.59 14.21
N VAL A 96 14.70 -9.13 13.59
CA VAL A 96 14.71 -7.87 12.82
C VAL A 96 14.90 -8.16 11.34
N LEU A 97 13.90 -7.80 10.55
CA LEU A 97 13.93 -7.89 9.10
C LEU A 97 14.38 -6.55 8.50
N LYS A 98 15.34 -6.60 7.59
CA LYS A 98 15.88 -5.46 6.86
C LYS A 98 15.59 -5.57 5.36
N ALA A 99 16.10 -4.62 4.59
CA ALA A 99 15.92 -4.58 3.13
C ALA A 99 16.52 -5.80 2.40
N ASP A 100 17.43 -6.54 3.02
CA ASP A 100 18.09 -7.76 2.52
C ASP A 100 17.14 -8.94 2.26
N VAL A 101 15.91 -8.87 2.75
CA VAL A 101 14.84 -9.84 2.44
C VAL A 101 14.58 -9.92 0.93
N PHE A 102 14.76 -8.81 0.18
CA PHE A 102 14.57 -8.74 -1.27
C PHE A 102 15.90 -8.57 -1.98
N ALA A 103 16.00 -9.15 -3.18
CA ALA A 103 17.14 -9.01 -4.07
C ALA A 103 16.79 -8.16 -5.30
N ALA A 104 17.80 -7.62 -5.98
CA ALA A 104 17.61 -6.99 -7.28
C ALA A 104 17.07 -8.02 -8.29
N GLY A 105 16.08 -7.61 -9.08
CA GLY A 105 15.37 -8.49 -10.01
C GLY A 105 14.09 -9.12 -9.46
N ASP A 106 13.91 -9.17 -8.13
CA ASP A 106 12.69 -9.70 -7.53
C ASP A 106 11.44 -8.96 -8.01
N LYS A 107 10.33 -9.71 -8.15
CA LYS A 107 9.01 -9.16 -8.43
C LYS A 107 8.23 -8.98 -7.14
N VAL A 108 7.74 -7.77 -6.91
CA VAL A 108 7.05 -7.41 -5.67
C VAL A 108 5.69 -6.77 -5.94
N ASP A 109 4.76 -7.02 -5.05
CA ASP A 109 3.48 -6.33 -4.95
C ASP A 109 3.57 -5.30 -3.83
N VAL A 110 3.21 -4.06 -4.15
CA VAL A 110 3.26 -2.96 -3.19
C VAL A 110 1.86 -2.46 -2.87
N VAL A 111 1.49 -2.56 -1.60
CA VAL A 111 0.19 -2.12 -1.09
C VAL A 111 0.37 -0.81 -0.31
N GLY A 112 -0.45 0.16 -0.64
CA GLY A 112 -0.46 1.45 0.07
C GLY A 112 -1.80 2.14 -0.03
N VAL A 113 -1.92 3.26 0.68
CA VAL A 113 -3.10 4.13 0.58
C VAL A 113 -2.85 5.19 -0.48
N SER A 114 -3.74 5.29 -1.46
CA SER A 114 -3.63 6.25 -2.55
C SER A 114 -3.80 7.68 -2.06
N LYS A 115 -3.30 8.66 -2.82
CA LYS A 115 -3.52 10.09 -2.52
C LYS A 115 -5.01 10.40 -2.53
N GLY A 116 -5.51 11.06 -1.50
CA GLY A 116 -6.87 11.58 -1.45
C GLY A 116 -7.09 12.67 -2.51
N LYS A 117 -8.25 12.67 -3.14
CA LYS A 117 -8.67 13.64 -4.15
C LYS A 117 -9.96 14.37 -3.75
N GLY A 118 -10.46 14.11 -2.55
CA GLY A 118 -11.70 14.68 -2.04
C GLY A 118 -12.94 14.20 -2.79
N TYR A 119 -14.01 15.00 -2.76
CA TYR A 119 -15.22 14.73 -3.51
C TYR A 119 -15.01 15.07 -4.98
N GLN A 120 -15.25 14.13 -5.88
CA GLN A 120 -15.03 14.32 -7.32
C GLN A 120 -16.28 13.98 -8.12
N GLY A 121 -16.48 14.75 -9.21
CA GLY A 121 -17.50 14.46 -10.20
C GLY A 121 -17.21 13.19 -11.00
N VAL A 122 -18.23 12.71 -11.67
CA VAL A 122 -18.21 11.42 -12.42
C VAL A 122 -17.17 11.38 -13.52
N ILE A 123 -16.89 12.49 -14.15
CA ILE A 123 -15.90 12.58 -15.24
C ILE A 123 -14.50 12.23 -14.71
N LYS A 124 -14.07 12.87 -13.60
CA LYS A 124 -12.75 12.59 -13.02
C LYS A 124 -12.69 11.26 -12.29
N ARG A 125 -13.81 10.86 -11.64
CA ARG A 125 -13.87 9.65 -10.83
C ARG A 125 -13.91 8.38 -11.66
N TYR A 126 -14.62 8.40 -12.79
CA TYR A 126 -14.88 7.22 -13.63
C TYR A 126 -14.49 7.37 -15.09
N GLY A 127 -13.94 8.52 -15.51
CA GLY A 127 -13.57 8.78 -16.88
C GLY A 127 -14.77 8.91 -17.84
N GLN A 128 -15.94 9.33 -17.33
CA GLN A 128 -17.11 9.54 -18.18
C GLN A 128 -16.90 10.71 -19.13
N HIS A 129 -17.51 10.63 -20.31
CA HIS A 129 -17.47 11.71 -21.29
C HIS A 129 -18.26 12.92 -20.78
N ARG A 130 -17.73 14.12 -21.05
CA ARG A 130 -18.46 15.36 -20.86
C ARG A 130 -19.30 15.69 -22.10
N LEU A 131 -20.34 16.47 -21.89
CA LEU A 131 -21.08 17.07 -23.00
C LEU A 131 -20.28 18.22 -23.61
N ARG A 132 -20.66 18.66 -24.80
CA ARG A 132 -20.12 19.88 -25.41
C ARG A 132 -20.46 21.09 -24.52
N GLU A 133 -19.62 22.11 -24.53
CA GLU A 133 -19.85 23.34 -23.74
C GLU A 133 -20.67 24.41 -24.53
N SER A 134 -21.07 24.07 -25.75
CA SER A 134 -21.84 24.92 -26.68
C SER A 134 -23.15 24.25 -27.08
N HIS A 135 -23.92 24.86 -27.97
CA HIS A 135 -25.20 24.36 -28.48
C HIS A 135 -26.23 24.05 -27.38
N GLY A 136 -26.40 24.95 -26.43
CA GLY A 136 -27.46 24.89 -25.42
C GLY A 136 -27.15 23.99 -24.19
N THR A 137 -25.99 23.37 -24.10
CA THR A 137 -25.63 22.50 -22.97
C THR A 137 -25.50 23.28 -21.65
N GLY A 138 -24.96 24.50 -21.68
CA GLY A 138 -24.80 25.35 -20.50
C GLY A 138 -24.06 24.69 -19.34
N PRO A 139 -24.50 24.92 -18.09
CA PRO A 139 -23.76 24.47 -16.88
C PRO A 139 -23.78 22.97 -16.65
N VAL A 140 -24.54 22.19 -17.40
CA VAL A 140 -24.69 20.72 -17.20
C VAL A 140 -23.62 19.88 -17.90
N ALA A 141 -22.66 20.50 -18.59
CA ALA A 141 -21.62 19.82 -19.37
C ALA A 141 -20.83 18.74 -18.58
N ARG A 142 -20.70 18.90 -17.26
CA ARG A 142 -19.96 18.01 -16.39
C ARG A 142 -20.84 17.20 -15.40
N HIS A 143 -22.16 17.20 -15.59
CA HIS A 143 -23.09 16.49 -14.73
C HIS A 143 -23.08 14.97 -14.99
N ALA A 144 -23.69 14.23 -14.03
CA ALA A 144 -23.73 12.76 -14.07
C ALA A 144 -24.69 12.19 -15.15
N GLY A 145 -25.57 13.05 -15.71
CA GLY A 145 -26.62 12.66 -16.64
C GLY A 145 -27.80 11.96 -15.96
N SER A 146 -28.58 11.23 -16.75
CA SER A 146 -29.79 10.54 -16.28
C SER A 146 -29.49 9.49 -15.20
N ASN A 147 -30.38 9.37 -14.22
CA ASN A 147 -30.32 8.35 -13.19
C ASN A 147 -31.05 7.05 -13.56
N GLY A 148 -31.75 7.02 -14.69
CA GLY A 148 -32.48 5.86 -15.18
C GLY A 148 -33.87 6.25 -15.70
N SER A 149 -34.73 5.27 -15.92
CA SER A 149 -36.12 5.45 -16.33
C SER A 149 -37.02 5.81 -15.12
N THR A 150 -38.25 6.21 -15.38
CA THR A 150 -39.19 6.71 -14.35
C THR A 150 -39.94 5.59 -13.63
N SER A 151 -41.17 5.27 -14.04
CA SER A 151 -42.11 4.33 -13.37
C SER A 151 -41.63 2.89 -13.37
N THR A 152 -40.85 2.47 -14.32
CA THR A 152 -40.21 1.12 -14.36
C THR A 152 -38.70 1.33 -14.62
N PRO A 153 -37.83 1.00 -13.67
CA PRO A 153 -37.96 0.21 -12.43
C PRO A 153 -38.31 1.01 -11.17
N SER A 154 -38.65 2.30 -11.24
CA SER A 154 -38.96 3.22 -10.11
C SER A 154 -37.83 3.37 -9.09
N ARG A 155 -36.60 3.07 -9.46
CA ARG A 155 -35.40 3.17 -8.59
C ARG A 155 -34.14 3.41 -9.40
N VAL A 156 -33.12 3.89 -8.74
CA VAL A 156 -31.74 3.90 -9.25
C VAL A 156 -31.07 2.57 -8.93
N PHE A 157 -30.52 1.89 -9.92
CA PHE A 157 -29.88 0.60 -9.71
C PHE A 157 -28.60 0.71 -8.86
N PRO A 158 -28.29 -0.35 -8.04
CA PRO A 158 -27.00 -0.46 -7.38
C PRO A 158 -25.85 -0.38 -8.37
N GLY A 159 -24.73 0.19 -7.95
CA GLY A 159 -23.55 0.34 -8.80
C GLY A 159 -23.60 1.51 -9.79
N LYS A 160 -24.65 2.32 -9.82
CA LYS A 160 -24.71 3.55 -10.61
C LYS A 160 -23.52 4.45 -10.26
N ARG A 161 -22.75 4.82 -11.30
CA ARG A 161 -21.56 5.68 -11.15
C ARG A 161 -21.96 7.14 -10.92
N LEU A 162 -21.89 7.57 -9.68
CA LEU A 162 -22.23 8.92 -9.22
C LEU A 162 -21.02 9.64 -8.62
N PRO A 163 -21.05 10.98 -8.48
CA PRO A 163 -20.00 11.72 -7.81
C PRO A 163 -19.82 11.23 -6.37
N GLY A 164 -18.65 11.41 -5.80
CA GLY A 164 -18.36 10.99 -4.44
C GLY A 164 -16.87 11.04 -4.12
N HIS A 165 -16.51 10.48 -2.97
CA HIS A 165 -15.12 10.41 -2.50
C HIS A 165 -14.23 9.65 -3.48
N MET A 166 -13.07 10.22 -3.80
CA MET A 166 -12.07 9.61 -4.68
C MET A 166 -10.70 9.62 -4.00
N GLY A 167 -9.97 8.54 -4.16
CA GLY A 167 -8.67 8.38 -3.51
C GLY A 167 -8.79 8.01 -2.01
N PHE A 168 -7.66 8.06 -1.29
CA PHE A 168 -7.53 7.62 0.11
C PHE A 168 -8.06 6.21 0.34
N VAL A 169 -7.86 5.35 -0.64
CA VAL A 169 -8.25 3.93 -0.61
C VAL A 169 -7.01 3.05 -0.68
N ARG A 170 -7.09 1.85 -0.10
CA ARG A 170 -6.05 0.84 -0.20
C ARG A 170 -5.95 0.37 -1.66
N VAL A 171 -4.75 0.47 -2.23
CA VAL A 171 -4.45 0.06 -3.61
C VAL A 171 -3.23 -0.84 -3.59
N THR A 172 -3.27 -1.91 -4.36
CA THR A 172 -2.13 -2.80 -4.62
C THR A 172 -1.65 -2.56 -6.04
N VAL A 173 -0.38 -2.21 -6.18
CA VAL A 173 0.32 -2.21 -7.48
C VAL A 173 1.14 -3.48 -7.54
N GLN A 174 0.80 -4.33 -8.52
CA GLN A 174 1.36 -5.67 -8.65
C GLN A 174 2.53 -5.72 -9.63
N ASN A 175 3.37 -6.73 -9.46
CA ASN A 175 4.43 -7.12 -10.40
C ASN A 175 5.44 -5.99 -10.68
N LEU A 176 5.82 -5.23 -9.66
CA LEU A 176 6.89 -4.26 -9.76
C LEU A 176 8.25 -4.96 -9.61
N THR A 177 9.25 -4.50 -10.37
CA THR A 177 10.61 -5.05 -10.30
C THR A 177 11.45 -4.26 -9.31
N VAL A 178 12.16 -4.94 -8.43
CA VAL A 178 13.20 -4.36 -7.59
C VAL A 178 14.43 -4.09 -8.45
N VAL A 179 14.84 -2.83 -8.58
CA VAL A 179 15.99 -2.43 -9.40
C VAL A 179 17.28 -2.49 -8.60
N LYS A 180 17.25 -1.96 -7.37
CA LYS A 180 18.43 -1.91 -6.50
C LYS A 180 18.01 -2.04 -5.04
N VAL A 181 18.83 -2.72 -4.25
CA VAL A 181 18.70 -2.81 -2.79
C VAL A 181 19.96 -2.24 -2.16
N ASP A 182 19.79 -1.35 -1.20
CA ASP A 182 20.83 -0.79 -0.36
C ASP A 182 20.58 -1.28 1.07
N THR A 183 21.38 -2.22 1.51
CA THR A 183 21.26 -2.87 2.82
C THR A 183 21.79 -1.99 3.96
N GLU A 184 22.72 -1.08 3.68
CA GLU A 184 23.29 -0.19 4.70
C GLU A 184 22.26 0.85 5.14
N ASN A 185 21.58 1.48 4.17
CA ASN A 185 20.58 2.51 4.42
C ASN A 185 19.13 1.94 4.49
N ASN A 186 18.95 0.63 4.38
CA ASN A 186 17.65 -0.04 4.30
C ASN A 186 16.73 0.53 3.21
N LEU A 187 17.28 0.81 2.02
CA LEU A 187 16.53 1.35 0.89
C LEU A 187 16.31 0.30 -0.19
N ILE A 188 15.11 0.30 -0.73
CA ILE A 188 14.73 -0.50 -1.90
C ILE A 188 14.25 0.43 -3.00
N ALA A 189 14.86 0.35 -4.17
CA ALA A 189 14.43 1.06 -5.38
C ALA A 189 13.56 0.13 -6.23
N VAL A 190 12.27 0.46 -6.35
CA VAL A 190 11.29 -0.30 -7.12
C VAL A 190 10.95 0.45 -8.40
N LYS A 191 10.95 -0.25 -9.55
CA LYS A 191 10.63 0.33 -10.85
C LYS A 191 9.19 0.80 -10.90
N GLY A 192 8.98 2.08 -11.25
CA GLY A 192 7.67 2.67 -11.46
C GLY A 192 7.08 3.37 -10.24
N ALA A 193 5.77 3.57 -10.27
CA ALA A 193 5.05 4.33 -9.26
C ALA A 193 4.48 3.44 -8.15
N VAL A 194 4.51 3.96 -6.93
CA VAL A 194 3.99 3.32 -5.72
C VAL A 194 2.87 4.19 -5.13
N PRO A 195 1.78 3.60 -4.58
CA PRO A 195 0.67 4.35 -4.01
C PRO A 195 1.09 5.32 -2.91
N GLY A 196 0.38 6.42 -2.79
CA GLY A 196 0.53 7.39 -1.71
C GLY A 196 1.50 8.54 -1.99
N SER A 197 1.56 9.47 -1.04
CA SER A 197 2.48 10.62 -1.01
C SER A 197 3.84 10.23 -0.41
N LYS A 198 4.81 11.14 -0.42
CA LYS A 198 6.03 10.99 0.37
C LYS A 198 5.68 10.79 1.84
N GLY A 199 6.37 9.90 2.54
CA GLY A 199 6.12 9.58 3.94
C GLY A 199 5.00 8.54 4.18
N THR A 200 4.26 8.11 3.15
CA THR A 200 3.21 7.09 3.30
C THR A 200 3.84 5.72 3.59
N ILE A 201 3.22 5.01 4.54
CA ILE A 201 3.57 3.63 4.86
C ILE A 201 3.01 2.72 3.76
N VAL A 202 3.85 1.82 3.27
CA VAL A 202 3.51 0.80 2.28
C VAL A 202 3.94 -0.58 2.79
N THR A 203 3.32 -1.61 2.28
CA THR A 203 3.75 -3.00 2.51
C THR A 203 4.22 -3.60 1.20
N LEU A 204 5.35 -4.25 1.25
CA LEU A 204 5.92 -4.99 0.13
C LEU A 204 5.76 -6.48 0.40
N ALA A 205 5.36 -7.23 -0.59
CA ALA A 205 5.32 -8.70 -0.56
C ALA A 205 5.76 -9.24 -1.92
N ASN A 206 6.11 -10.53 -1.97
CA ASN A 206 6.35 -11.17 -3.27
C ASN A 206 5.13 -11.01 -4.16
N SER A 207 5.36 -10.86 -5.46
CA SER A 207 4.28 -10.81 -6.42
C SER A 207 3.56 -12.15 -6.54
N VAL A 208 2.23 -12.10 -6.55
CA VAL A 208 1.38 -13.28 -6.78
C VAL A 208 1.37 -13.68 -8.26
N LYS A 209 1.76 -12.75 -9.15
CA LYS A 209 1.74 -12.94 -10.61
C LYS A 209 3.13 -13.13 -11.22
N ALA A 210 4.14 -13.35 -10.44
CA ALA A 210 5.52 -13.57 -10.91
C ALA A 210 5.74 -15.03 -11.25
#